data_7175cbcd014d807fb6c039cdd1327fc5
#
_entry.id   7175cbcd014d807fb6c039cdd1327fc5
#
_cell.length_a   1.000
_cell.length_b   1.000
_cell.length_c   1.000
_cell.angle_alpha   90.00
_cell.angle_beta   90.00
_cell.angle_gamma   90.00
#
_symmetry.space_group_name_H-M   'P 1'
#
loop_
_entity.id
_entity.type
_entity.pdbx_description
1 polymer ?
#
loop_
_entity_poly.entity_id
_entity_poly.type
_entity_poly.pdbx_seq_one_letter_code
_entity_poly.pdbx_strand_id
1 'polypeptide(L)'
;HVALALAYVILANHDHVKLHLLQENGGASPFYRRRRRMTDCFNFLAAATPNGALDLAASLSGHLQRLRRPGKAILISDFLMPAAAYQQGLNLLRAFNLDIAAIQVLSRQEVEPQFPNGSLALVDSESAKEIKYQWNDKARREYQTRLAHHNLELKSFCHQSGIHYSLYVNDRDLGDFVFATLPAIGLFK
;
A
#
# COMPACT_ATOMS: atom_id res chain seq x y z
N HIS A 1 1.52 -10.41 -1.52
CA HIS A 1 2.91 -10.90 -1.73
C HIS A 1 3.94 -9.92 -1.13
N VAL A 2 3.88 -8.61 -1.44
CA VAL A 2 4.85 -7.60 -0.94
C VAL A 2 4.98 -7.64 0.59
N ALA A 3 3.86 -7.58 1.33
CA ALA A 3 3.86 -7.62 2.79
C ALA A 3 4.53 -8.89 3.36
N LEU A 4 4.33 -10.03 2.70
CA LEU A 4 4.94 -11.30 3.11
C LEU A 4 6.44 -11.32 2.86
N ALA A 5 6.90 -10.82 1.71
CA ALA A 5 8.31 -10.70 1.39
C ALA A 5 9.05 -9.77 2.37
N LEU A 6 8.44 -8.64 2.72
CA LEU A 6 8.97 -7.72 3.73
C LEU A 6 9.03 -8.37 5.12
N ALA A 7 7.97 -9.07 5.53
CA ALA A 7 7.96 -9.81 6.78
C ALA A 7 9.10 -10.85 6.84
N TYR A 8 9.38 -11.52 5.71
CA TYR A 8 10.49 -12.47 5.61
C TYR A 8 11.84 -11.78 5.84
N VAL A 9 12.10 -10.66 5.17
CA VAL A 9 13.37 -9.92 5.32
C VAL A 9 13.54 -9.43 6.76
N ILE A 10 12.50 -8.84 7.35
CA ILE A 10 12.52 -8.36 8.73
C ILE A 10 12.82 -9.49 9.72
N LEU A 11 12.13 -10.62 9.59
CA LEU A 11 12.34 -11.77 10.47
C LEU A 11 13.66 -12.49 10.24
N ALA A 12 14.21 -12.47 9.01
CA ALA A 12 15.53 -12.99 8.69
C ALA A 12 16.65 -12.17 9.34
N ASN A 13 16.45 -10.86 9.47
CA ASN A 13 17.35 -9.93 10.15
C ASN A 13 17.17 -9.89 11.68
N HIS A 14 16.48 -10.90 12.25
CA HIS A 14 16.21 -11.02 13.68
C HIS A 14 15.36 -9.90 14.29
N ASP A 15 14.73 -9.09 13.47
CA ASP A 15 13.79 -8.07 13.89
C ASP A 15 12.39 -8.63 14.17
N HIS A 16 11.49 -7.74 14.57
CA HIS A 16 10.13 -8.08 14.93
C HIS A 16 9.16 -7.47 13.92
N VAL A 17 8.16 -8.23 13.53
CA VAL A 17 7.09 -7.76 12.67
C VAL A 17 5.73 -7.91 13.34
N LYS A 18 4.88 -6.92 13.14
CA LYS A 18 3.46 -6.97 13.44
C LYS A 18 2.71 -6.53 12.21
N LEU A 19 1.75 -7.32 11.80
CA LEU A 19 0.91 -7.07 10.64
C LEU A 19 -0.39 -6.44 11.07
N HIS A 20 -0.85 -5.44 10.33
CA HIS A 20 -2.13 -4.77 10.54
C HIS A 20 -2.91 -4.79 9.23
N LEU A 21 -4.19 -5.19 9.30
CA LEU A 21 -5.11 -5.11 8.18
C LEU A 21 -5.91 -3.81 8.35
N LEU A 22 -5.74 -2.88 7.41
CA LEU A 22 -6.42 -1.60 7.42
C LEU A 22 -7.76 -1.76 6.70
N GLN A 23 -8.78 -2.04 7.45
CA GLN A 23 -10.18 -2.16 7.01
C GLN A 23 -11.08 -1.89 8.22
N GLU A 24 -12.39 -1.71 8.00
CA GLU A 24 -13.34 -1.29 9.04
C GLU A 24 -13.28 -2.16 10.32
N ASN A 25 -13.14 -3.47 10.18
CA ASN A 25 -12.96 -4.40 11.30
C ASN A 25 -11.59 -5.11 11.22
N GLY A 26 -10.58 -4.41 10.74
CA GLY A 26 -9.27 -4.96 10.51
C GLY A 26 -8.57 -5.39 11.80
N GLY A 27 -7.95 -6.55 11.72
CA GLY A 27 -7.20 -7.14 12.83
C GLY A 27 -5.73 -6.75 12.83
N ALA A 28 -5.08 -7.05 13.94
CA ALA A 28 -3.63 -6.99 14.05
C ALA A 28 -3.10 -8.34 14.52
N SER A 29 -2.01 -8.78 13.91
CA SER A 29 -1.33 -9.99 14.34
C SER A 29 -0.65 -9.78 15.71
N PRO A 30 -0.26 -10.85 16.41
CA PRO A 30 0.76 -10.76 17.44
C PRO A 30 2.08 -10.23 16.86
N PHE A 31 3.02 -9.85 17.73
CA PHE A 31 4.39 -9.64 17.31
C PHE A 31 5.04 -10.98 16.96
N TYR A 32 5.46 -11.10 15.71
CA TYR A 32 6.23 -12.25 15.26
C TYR A 32 7.72 -11.98 15.43
N ARG A 33 8.44 -12.99 15.88
CA ARG A 33 9.89 -13.00 16.03
C ARG A 33 10.45 -14.28 15.44
N ARG A 34 11.59 -14.19 14.82
CA ARG A 34 12.30 -15.32 14.21
C ARG A 34 11.63 -15.85 12.94
N ARG A 35 12.44 -16.21 11.99
CA ARG A 35 12.06 -16.72 10.66
C ARG A 35 11.04 -17.88 10.67
N ARG A 36 11.05 -18.73 11.67
CA ARG A 36 10.09 -19.86 11.80
C ARG A 36 8.61 -19.42 11.90
N ARG A 37 8.36 -18.12 12.18
CA ARG A 37 7.00 -17.58 12.28
C ARG A 37 6.44 -17.10 10.92
N MET A 38 7.14 -17.38 9.81
CA MET A 38 6.67 -16.99 8.47
C MET A 38 5.34 -17.63 8.09
N THR A 39 5.12 -18.88 8.48
CA THR A 39 3.82 -19.55 8.23
C THR A 39 2.68 -18.82 8.93
N ASP A 40 2.90 -18.29 10.13
CA ASP A 40 1.88 -17.52 10.83
C ASP A 40 1.61 -16.17 10.14
N CYS A 41 2.65 -15.51 9.62
CA CYS A 41 2.50 -14.30 8.81
C CYS A 41 1.67 -14.59 7.55
N PHE A 42 1.98 -15.69 6.87
CA PHE A 42 1.24 -16.14 5.69
C PHE A 42 -0.23 -16.42 6.03
N ASN A 43 -0.51 -17.21 7.06
CA ASN A 43 -1.87 -17.56 7.46
C ASN A 43 -2.68 -16.30 7.85
N PHE A 44 -2.05 -15.35 8.56
CA PHE A 44 -2.71 -14.09 8.93
C PHE A 44 -3.10 -13.28 7.69
N LEU A 45 -2.21 -13.17 6.71
CA LEU A 45 -2.48 -12.43 5.47
C LEU A 45 -3.45 -13.18 4.55
N ALA A 46 -3.35 -14.51 4.49
CA ALA A 46 -4.24 -15.34 3.66
C ALA A 46 -5.69 -15.38 4.18
N ALA A 47 -5.87 -15.19 5.48
CA ALA A 47 -7.20 -15.11 6.09
C ALA A 47 -7.87 -13.74 5.91
N ALA A 48 -7.12 -12.74 5.39
CA ALA A 48 -7.66 -11.41 5.16
C ALA A 48 -8.66 -11.42 4.00
N THR A 49 -9.88 -11.01 4.27
CA THR A 49 -10.91 -10.77 3.24
C THR A 49 -11.10 -9.28 3.07
N PRO A 50 -10.89 -8.72 1.85
CA PRO A 50 -11.17 -7.31 1.60
C PRO A 50 -12.63 -6.99 1.95
N ASN A 51 -12.88 -5.94 2.69
CA ASN A 51 -14.22 -5.56 3.09
C ASN A 51 -14.33 -4.05 3.33
N GLY A 52 -15.39 -3.45 2.74
CA GLY A 52 -15.80 -2.06 2.98
C GLY A 52 -14.89 -0.98 2.41
N ALA A 53 -15.41 0.25 2.44
CA ALA A 53 -14.63 1.44 2.09
C ALA A 53 -13.61 1.75 3.19
N LEU A 54 -12.39 2.08 2.81
CA LEU A 54 -11.30 2.38 3.73
C LEU A 54 -11.27 3.86 4.12
N ASP A 55 -11.59 4.19 5.37
CA ASP A 55 -11.09 5.41 5.99
C ASP A 55 -9.70 5.11 6.57
N LEU A 56 -8.67 5.53 5.84
CA LEU A 56 -7.28 5.27 6.22
C LEU A 56 -6.91 5.86 7.58
N ALA A 57 -7.34 7.09 7.88
CA ALA A 57 -7.00 7.76 9.13
C ALA A 57 -7.72 7.12 10.32
N ALA A 58 -9.00 6.78 10.19
CA ALA A 58 -9.74 6.09 11.23
C ALA A 58 -9.17 4.70 11.51
N SER A 59 -8.88 3.92 10.46
CA SER A 59 -8.26 2.59 10.60
C SER A 59 -6.90 2.66 11.28
N LEU A 60 -6.03 3.60 10.89
CA LEU A 60 -4.73 3.80 11.52
C LEU A 60 -4.85 4.21 12.98
N SER A 61 -5.77 5.11 13.33
CA SER A 61 -5.96 5.58 14.71
C SER A 61 -6.20 4.44 15.69
N GLY A 62 -7.05 3.48 15.35
CA GLY A 62 -7.33 2.32 16.18
C GLY A 62 -6.11 1.42 16.44
N HIS A 63 -5.20 1.35 15.48
CA HIS A 63 -3.96 0.57 15.59
C HIS A 63 -2.86 1.32 16.35
N LEU A 64 -2.74 2.64 16.10
CA LEU A 64 -1.68 3.48 16.67
C LEU A 64 -1.80 3.69 18.19
N GLN A 65 -3.02 3.81 18.71
CA GLN A 65 -3.26 3.93 20.15
C GLN A 65 -2.66 2.79 20.98
N ARG A 66 -2.39 1.65 20.36
CA ARG A 66 -1.79 0.47 21.01
C ARG A 66 -0.29 0.37 20.78
N LEU A 67 0.32 1.29 20.05
CA LEU A 67 1.77 1.32 19.85
C LEU A 67 2.43 1.91 21.10
N ARG A 68 3.36 1.14 21.68
CA ARG A 68 4.09 1.53 22.89
C ARG A 68 5.57 1.81 22.65
N ARG A 69 6.06 1.61 21.42
CA ARG A 69 7.48 1.73 21.10
C ARG A 69 7.66 2.39 19.73
N PRO A 70 8.71 3.22 19.57
CA PRO A 70 9.10 3.71 18.27
C PRO A 70 9.51 2.52 17.38
N GLY A 71 9.41 2.69 16.07
CA GLY A 71 9.77 1.68 15.11
C GLY A 71 9.54 2.16 13.68
N LYS A 72 9.59 1.22 12.76
CA LYS A 72 9.31 1.48 11.35
C LYS A 72 7.86 1.07 11.03
N ALA A 73 7.14 1.95 10.35
CA ALA A 73 5.81 1.68 9.81
C ALA A 73 5.89 1.58 8.29
N ILE A 74 5.50 0.46 7.73
CA ILE A 74 5.44 0.27 6.27
C ILE A 74 3.97 0.19 5.87
N LEU A 75 3.49 1.23 5.20
CA LEU A 75 2.12 1.30 4.67
C LEU A 75 2.13 0.81 3.23
N ILE A 76 1.36 -0.24 2.95
CA ILE A 76 1.25 -0.86 1.62
C ILE A 76 -0.19 -0.66 1.14
N SER A 77 -0.36 0.05 0.05
CA SER A 77 -1.67 0.38 -0.54
C SER A 77 -1.48 0.69 -2.03
N ASP A 78 -2.56 0.70 -2.80
CA ASP A 78 -2.58 1.32 -4.13
C ASP A 78 -2.55 2.85 -4.07
N PHE A 79 -2.95 3.43 -2.92
CA PHE A 79 -3.10 4.87 -2.70
C PHE A 79 -4.02 5.57 -3.72
N LEU A 80 -4.90 4.84 -4.40
CA LEU A 80 -5.86 5.37 -5.37
C LEU A 80 -7.06 6.05 -4.68
N MET A 81 -6.77 6.84 -3.68
CA MET A 81 -7.73 7.64 -2.90
C MET A 81 -7.42 9.14 -3.05
N PRO A 82 -8.34 10.05 -2.69
CA PRO A 82 -8.07 11.49 -2.70
C PRO A 82 -6.83 11.86 -1.89
N ALA A 83 -6.07 12.85 -2.38
CA ALA A 83 -4.82 13.29 -1.74
C ALA A 83 -4.99 13.61 -0.24
N ALA A 84 -6.07 14.29 0.13
CA ALA A 84 -6.36 14.60 1.53
C ALA A 84 -6.43 13.35 2.42
N ALA A 85 -6.95 12.22 1.92
CA ALA A 85 -7.11 10.99 2.70
C ALA A 85 -5.76 10.32 3.00
N TYR A 86 -4.89 10.12 1.98
CA TYR A 86 -3.58 9.53 2.25
C TYR A 86 -2.66 10.48 3.02
N GLN A 87 -2.73 11.78 2.77
CA GLN A 87 -1.95 12.78 3.50
C GLN A 87 -2.33 12.79 5.00
N GLN A 88 -3.62 12.73 5.31
CA GLN A 88 -4.10 12.64 6.68
C GLN A 88 -3.58 11.38 7.38
N GLY A 89 -3.69 10.22 6.73
CA GLY A 89 -3.20 8.96 7.28
C GLY A 89 -1.68 8.94 7.50
N LEU A 90 -0.90 9.42 6.52
CA LEU A 90 0.55 9.48 6.64
C LEU A 90 1.02 10.50 7.68
N ASN A 91 0.34 11.66 7.79
CA ASN A 91 0.62 12.62 8.85
C ASN A 91 0.30 12.07 10.25
N LEU A 92 -0.73 11.26 10.36
CA LEU A 92 -1.04 10.58 11.63
C LEU A 92 0.10 9.64 12.04
N LEU A 93 0.65 8.84 11.11
CA LEU A 93 1.83 8.00 11.38
C LEU A 93 3.05 8.82 11.82
N ARG A 94 3.28 9.98 11.20
CA ARG A 94 4.37 10.90 11.57
C ARG A 94 4.24 11.43 13.00
N ALA A 95 3.02 11.73 13.44
CA ALA A 95 2.77 12.22 14.80
C ALA A 95 3.17 11.21 15.89
N PHE A 96 3.32 9.92 15.54
CA PHE A 96 3.80 8.86 16.44
C PHE A 96 5.31 8.61 16.39
N ASN A 97 6.09 9.51 15.76
CA ASN A 97 7.54 9.41 15.63
C ASN A 97 8.01 8.06 15.03
N LEU A 98 7.27 7.56 14.05
CA LEU A 98 7.63 6.34 13.32
C LEU A 98 8.51 6.70 12.11
N ASP A 99 9.49 5.84 11.81
CA ASP A 99 10.16 5.85 10.51
C ASP A 99 9.22 5.23 9.48
N ILE A 100 8.79 6.01 8.50
CA ILE A 100 7.67 5.65 7.63
C ILE A 100 8.13 5.32 6.23
N ALA A 101 7.62 4.21 5.70
CA ALA A 101 7.69 3.91 4.29
C ALA A 101 6.28 3.72 3.70
N ALA A 102 6.02 4.37 2.58
CA ALA A 102 4.83 4.21 1.76
C ALA A 102 5.19 3.40 0.51
N ILE A 103 4.66 2.19 0.40
CA ILE A 103 4.83 1.33 -0.77
C ILE A 103 3.52 1.34 -1.54
N GLN A 104 3.52 2.03 -2.67
CA GLN A 104 2.40 1.99 -3.59
C GLN A 104 2.47 0.73 -4.45
N VAL A 105 1.40 -0.05 -4.50
CA VAL A 105 1.32 -1.28 -5.31
C VAL A 105 0.22 -1.11 -6.34
N LEU A 106 0.59 -1.12 -7.61
CA LEU A 106 -0.34 -1.05 -8.72
C LEU A 106 -0.25 -2.31 -9.58
N SER A 107 -1.34 -2.70 -10.18
CA SER A 107 -1.35 -3.72 -11.21
C SER A 107 -0.90 -3.13 -12.55
N ARG A 108 -0.45 -4.00 -13.47
CA ARG A 108 -0.16 -3.57 -14.84
C ARG A 108 -1.38 -2.96 -15.52
N GLN A 109 -2.55 -3.52 -15.27
CA GLN A 109 -3.80 -3.03 -15.84
C GLN A 109 -4.18 -1.63 -15.34
N GLU A 110 -3.82 -1.28 -14.10
CA GLU A 110 -4.02 0.07 -13.56
C GLU A 110 -3.04 1.07 -14.16
N VAL A 111 -1.79 0.67 -14.40
CA VAL A 111 -0.78 1.56 -15.01
C VAL A 111 -1.03 1.73 -16.52
N GLU A 112 -1.33 0.65 -17.21
CA GLU A 112 -1.51 0.60 -18.66
C GLU A 112 -2.81 -0.14 -19.02
N PRO A 113 -3.99 0.45 -18.82
CA PRO A 113 -5.24 -0.21 -19.13
C PRO A 113 -5.36 -0.51 -20.63
N GLN A 114 -5.57 -1.79 -20.95
CA GLN A 114 -5.67 -2.31 -22.33
C GLN A 114 -7.11 -2.76 -22.62
N PHE A 115 -8.04 -1.82 -22.56
CA PHE A 115 -9.41 -2.09 -22.98
C PHE A 115 -9.61 -1.78 -24.46
N PRO A 116 -10.43 -2.55 -25.18
CA PRO A 116 -10.84 -2.20 -26.53
C PRO A 116 -11.62 -0.89 -26.54
N ASN A 117 -11.51 -0.13 -27.63
CA ASN A 117 -12.32 1.08 -27.78
C ASN A 117 -13.80 0.72 -27.80
N GLY A 118 -14.62 1.45 -27.06
CA GLY A 118 -16.05 1.21 -26.96
C GLY A 118 -16.66 1.59 -25.63
N SER A 119 -17.88 1.17 -25.39
CA SER A 119 -18.56 1.38 -24.13
C SER A 119 -18.11 0.32 -23.11
N LEU A 120 -17.55 0.76 -22.01
CA LEU A 120 -17.19 -0.07 -20.87
C LEU A 120 -18.19 0.13 -19.73
N ALA A 121 -18.59 -0.96 -19.12
CA ALA A 121 -19.30 -0.94 -17.85
C ALA A 121 -18.24 -1.12 -16.76
N LEU A 122 -17.95 -0.04 -16.03
CA LEU A 122 -17.06 -0.07 -14.87
C LEU A 122 -17.92 -0.34 -13.63
N VAL A 123 -17.62 -1.42 -12.94
CA VAL A 123 -18.27 -1.77 -11.68
C VAL A 123 -17.32 -1.43 -10.55
N ASP A 124 -17.73 -0.52 -9.71
CA ASP A 124 -16.99 -0.20 -8.49
C ASP A 124 -17.04 -1.40 -7.53
N SER A 125 -15.88 -1.93 -7.19
CA SER A 125 -15.77 -3.13 -6.35
C SER A 125 -16.25 -2.93 -4.91
N GLU A 126 -16.30 -1.69 -4.43
CA GLU A 126 -16.73 -1.37 -3.06
C GLU A 126 -18.24 -1.08 -2.97
N SER A 127 -18.77 -0.32 -3.92
CA SER A 127 -20.17 0.11 -3.92
C SER A 127 -21.08 -0.69 -4.85
N ALA A 128 -20.51 -1.60 -5.67
CA ALA A 128 -21.20 -2.32 -6.75
C ALA A 128 -21.92 -1.40 -7.76
N LYS A 129 -21.59 -0.11 -7.77
CA LYS A 129 -22.20 0.88 -8.67
C LYS A 129 -21.60 0.73 -10.07
N GLU A 130 -22.47 0.55 -11.06
CA GLU A 130 -22.08 0.50 -12.45
C GLU A 130 -22.04 1.90 -13.07
N ILE A 131 -20.93 2.24 -13.72
CA ILE A 131 -20.76 3.47 -14.48
C ILE A 131 -20.42 3.09 -15.92
N LYS A 132 -21.23 3.51 -16.88
CA LYS A 132 -20.93 3.36 -18.30
C LYS A 132 -19.96 4.44 -18.74
N TYR A 133 -18.83 4.04 -19.29
CA TYR A 133 -17.78 4.93 -19.74
C TYR A 133 -17.36 4.63 -21.19
N GLN A 134 -17.19 5.67 -22.01
CA GLN A 134 -16.69 5.51 -23.37
C GLN A 134 -15.16 5.49 -23.37
N TRP A 135 -14.61 4.30 -23.60
CA TRP A 135 -13.17 4.10 -23.67
C TRP A 135 -12.68 4.34 -25.12
N ASN A 136 -11.69 5.20 -25.24
CA ASN A 136 -11.03 5.52 -26.50
C ASN A 136 -9.61 6.05 -26.21
N ASP A 137 -8.84 6.34 -27.25
CA ASP A 137 -7.46 6.81 -27.10
C ASP A 137 -7.34 8.15 -26.35
N LYS A 138 -8.35 9.01 -26.42
CA LYS A 138 -8.39 10.24 -25.63
C LYS A 138 -8.57 9.92 -24.15
N ALA A 139 -9.55 9.10 -23.82
CA ALA A 139 -9.82 8.65 -22.45
C ALA A 139 -8.62 7.93 -21.82
N ARG A 140 -7.93 7.10 -22.61
CA ARG A 140 -6.70 6.42 -22.19
C ARG A 140 -5.61 7.42 -21.82
N ARG A 141 -5.34 8.41 -22.67
CA ARG A 141 -4.33 9.44 -22.39
C ARG A 141 -4.70 10.28 -21.17
N GLU A 142 -5.95 10.66 -21.03
CA GLU A 142 -6.44 11.41 -19.86
C GLU A 142 -6.25 10.62 -18.57
N TYR A 143 -6.58 9.34 -18.58
CA TYR A 143 -6.39 8.44 -17.44
C TYR A 143 -4.90 8.36 -17.07
N GLN A 144 -4.03 8.07 -18.03
CA GLN A 144 -2.59 7.96 -17.80
C GLN A 144 -2.00 9.27 -17.25
N THR A 145 -2.43 10.41 -17.77
CA THR A 145 -2.00 11.73 -17.30
C THR A 145 -2.44 11.96 -15.85
N ARG A 146 -3.68 11.61 -15.51
CA ARG A 146 -4.20 11.74 -14.14
C ARG A 146 -3.47 10.83 -13.17
N LEU A 147 -3.23 9.56 -13.55
CA LEU A 147 -2.48 8.61 -12.72
C LEU A 147 -1.05 9.08 -12.51
N ALA A 148 -0.36 9.54 -13.57
CA ALA A 148 1.01 10.06 -13.46
C ALA A 148 1.08 11.29 -12.53
N HIS A 149 0.12 12.21 -12.64
CA HIS A 149 0.02 13.37 -11.76
C HIS A 149 -0.21 12.96 -10.31
N HIS A 150 -1.16 12.05 -10.07
CA HIS A 150 -1.45 11.52 -8.73
C HIS A 150 -0.22 10.84 -8.10
N ASN A 151 0.49 10.00 -8.86
CA ASN A 151 1.70 9.33 -8.37
C ASN A 151 2.82 10.33 -8.06
N LEU A 152 2.96 11.38 -8.88
CA LEU A 152 3.93 12.45 -8.65
C LEU A 152 3.59 13.26 -7.39
N GLU A 153 2.32 13.57 -7.19
CA GLU A 153 1.83 14.28 -6.00
C GLU A 153 2.10 13.47 -4.72
N LEU A 154 1.76 12.18 -4.71
CA LEU A 154 2.04 11.27 -3.60
C LEU A 154 3.54 11.17 -3.31
N LYS A 155 4.36 10.97 -4.36
CA LYS A 155 5.83 10.91 -4.24
C LYS A 155 6.39 12.21 -3.65
N SER A 156 5.92 13.36 -4.14
CA SER A 156 6.39 14.68 -3.69
C SER A 156 6.00 14.92 -2.23
N PHE A 157 4.78 14.59 -1.85
CA PHE A 157 4.33 14.67 -0.46
C PHE A 157 5.17 13.78 0.46
N CYS A 158 5.42 12.54 0.09
CA CYS A 158 6.26 11.62 0.87
C CYS A 158 7.66 12.20 1.06
N HIS A 159 8.30 12.66 -0.02
CA HIS A 159 9.65 13.23 0.02
C HIS A 159 9.72 14.46 0.93
N GLN A 160 8.79 15.41 0.79
CA GLN A 160 8.72 16.62 1.63
C GLN A 160 8.44 16.29 3.11
N SER A 161 7.80 15.17 3.36
CA SER A 161 7.43 14.70 4.70
C SER A 161 8.46 13.78 5.35
N GLY A 162 9.59 13.50 4.69
CA GLY A 162 10.61 12.57 5.17
C GLY A 162 10.14 11.11 5.19
N ILE A 163 9.20 10.75 4.31
CA ILE A 163 8.65 9.41 4.16
C ILE A 163 9.35 8.71 2.99
N HIS A 164 9.86 7.51 3.20
CA HIS A 164 10.39 6.68 2.12
C HIS A 164 9.24 6.26 1.20
N TYR A 165 9.36 6.52 -0.09
CA TYR A 165 8.34 6.16 -1.06
C TYR A 165 8.88 5.25 -2.15
N SER A 166 8.12 4.22 -2.51
CA SER A 166 8.39 3.40 -3.69
C SER A 166 7.10 2.96 -4.35
N LEU A 167 7.12 2.90 -5.69
CA LEU A 167 6.06 2.32 -6.51
C LEU A 167 6.50 0.91 -6.96
N TYR A 168 5.68 -0.08 -6.68
CA TYR A 168 5.81 -1.44 -7.19
C TYR A 168 4.66 -1.76 -8.14
N VAL A 169 4.98 -2.14 -9.36
CA VAL A 169 4.01 -2.69 -10.30
C VAL A 169 4.10 -4.21 -10.24
N ASN A 170 2.96 -4.86 -10.07
CA ASN A 170 2.88 -6.28 -9.69
C ASN A 170 3.37 -7.29 -10.75
N ASP A 171 3.71 -6.84 -11.96
CA ASP A 171 4.33 -7.64 -13.03
C ASP A 171 5.86 -7.62 -13.00
N ARG A 172 6.46 -6.81 -12.11
CA ARG A 172 7.91 -6.76 -11.93
C ARG A 172 8.38 -7.84 -10.95
N ASP A 173 9.65 -8.22 -11.09
CA ASP A 173 10.24 -9.16 -10.15
C ASP A 173 10.19 -8.63 -8.70
N LEU A 174 9.58 -9.41 -7.82
CA LEU A 174 9.44 -9.06 -6.42
C LEU A 174 10.78 -9.12 -5.66
N GLY A 175 11.67 -10.01 -6.07
CA GLY A 175 13.02 -10.12 -5.49
C GLY A 175 13.83 -8.87 -5.77
N ASP A 176 13.88 -8.40 -7.01
CA ASP A 176 14.55 -7.15 -7.38
C ASP A 176 13.96 -5.95 -6.64
N PHE A 177 12.64 -5.92 -6.49
CA PHE A 177 12.00 -4.86 -5.71
C PHE A 177 12.46 -4.87 -4.26
N VAL A 178 12.44 -6.02 -3.60
CA VAL A 178 12.74 -6.13 -2.17
C VAL A 178 14.24 -6.01 -1.87
N PHE A 179 15.10 -6.59 -2.72
CA PHE A 179 16.54 -6.66 -2.44
C PHE A 179 17.39 -5.60 -3.15
N ALA A 180 16.86 -4.93 -4.15
CA ALA A 180 17.56 -3.83 -4.83
C ALA A 180 16.86 -2.48 -4.63
N THR A 181 15.55 -2.39 -4.91
CA THR A 181 14.84 -1.11 -4.89
C THR A 181 14.63 -0.58 -3.47
N LEU A 182 14.16 -1.39 -2.53
CA LEU A 182 13.87 -0.93 -1.17
C LEU A 182 15.12 -0.54 -0.36
N PRO A 183 16.26 -1.23 -0.45
CA PRO A 183 17.51 -0.75 0.16
C PRO A 183 17.98 0.58 -0.45
N ALA A 184 17.83 0.78 -1.76
CA ALA A 184 18.24 2.01 -2.43
C ALA A 184 17.48 3.25 -1.93
N ILE A 185 16.25 3.11 -1.47
CA ILE A 185 15.48 4.19 -0.84
C ILE A 185 15.72 4.30 0.68
N GLY A 186 16.63 3.52 1.24
CA GLY A 186 16.97 3.55 2.67
C GLY A 186 15.99 2.81 3.58
N LEU A 187 15.13 1.95 3.04
CA LEU A 187 14.16 1.21 3.86
C LEU A 187 14.84 0.15 4.73
N PHE A 188 15.84 -0.52 4.19
CA PHE A 188 16.71 -1.47 4.89
C PHE A 188 18.15 -0.98 4.86
N LYS A 189 18.86 -1.18 5.96
CA LYS A 189 20.32 -0.95 6.06
C LYS A 189 21.04 -2.27 5.92
#